data_f2511e1f2313a3ad0a33afa4a1726585
#
_entry.id   f2511e1f2313a3ad0a33afa4a1726585
#
_cell.length_a   1.000
_cell.length_b   1.000
_cell.length_c   1.000
_cell.angle_alpha   90.00
_cell.angle_beta   90.00
_cell.angle_gamma   90.00
#
_symmetry.space_group_name_H-M   'P 1'
#
loop_
_entity.id
_entity.type
_entity.pdbx_description
1 polymer ?
#
loop_
_entity_poly.entity_id
_entity_poly.type
_entity_poly.pdbx_seq_one_letter_code
_entity_poly.pdbx_strand_id
1 'polypeptide(L)'
;MTAPETSAGILKDLVGFRSVSANSNLDIVAYIEDRLVSYGIAARRIPDATGRKASLLATIGPRDRAGIVLSAHTDVVPADEAGWSSPPFSASIRDGRVYGRGACDMKGFIACV
;
A
#
# COMPACT_ATOMS: atom_id res chain seq x y z
N MET A 1 -24.94 4.22 2.69
CA MET A 1 -23.79 4.67 1.86
C MET A 1 -22.66 5.09 2.78
N THR A 2 -21.54 4.40 2.75
CA THR A 2 -20.36 4.82 3.48
C THR A 2 -19.72 6.01 2.80
N ALA A 3 -19.21 6.98 3.57
CA ALA A 3 -18.43 8.08 3.01
C ALA A 3 -17.23 7.53 2.22
N PRO A 4 -16.82 8.18 1.13
CA PRO A 4 -15.63 7.76 0.40
C PRO A 4 -14.43 7.79 1.36
N GLU A 5 -13.64 6.74 1.31
CA GLU A 5 -12.46 6.63 2.15
C GLU A 5 -11.39 7.63 1.70
N THR A 6 -10.77 8.30 2.65
CA THR A 6 -9.75 9.30 2.34
C THR A 6 -8.39 8.64 2.13
N SER A 7 -7.51 9.30 1.36
CA SER A 7 -6.12 8.85 1.20
C SER A 7 -5.41 8.69 2.55
N ALA A 8 -5.71 9.55 3.52
CA ALA A 8 -5.16 9.43 4.88
C ALA A 8 -5.65 8.16 5.58
N GLY A 9 -6.92 7.80 5.41
CA GLY A 9 -7.47 6.55 5.96
C GLY A 9 -6.83 5.32 5.32
N ILE A 10 -6.69 5.31 4.01
CA ILE A 10 -5.99 4.23 3.29
C ILE A 10 -4.54 4.14 3.74
N LEU A 11 -3.85 5.26 3.88
CA LEU A 11 -2.46 5.29 4.33
C LEU A 11 -2.30 4.70 5.75
N LYS A 12 -3.24 5.01 6.66
CA LYS A 12 -3.22 4.40 8.00
C LYS A 12 -3.30 2.87 7.92
N ASP A 13 -4.19 2.34 7.09
CA ASP A 13 -4.31 0.90 6.90
C ASP A 13 -3.03 0.31 6.30
N LEU A 14 -2.48 0.94 5.26
CA LEU A 14 -1.26 0.46 4.61
C LEU A 14 -0.06 0.44 5.57
N VAL A 15 0.09 1.46 6.41
CA VAL A 15 1.17 1.52 7.41
C VAL A 15 1.06 0.37 8.41
N GLY A 16 -0.16 -0.08 8.71
CA GLY A 16 -0.41 -1.20 9.62
C GLY A 16 0.13 -2.54 9.13
N PHE A 17 0.40 -2.70 7.84
CA PHE A 17 1.02 -3.92 7.31
C PHE A 17 2.53 -3.87 7.52
N ARG A 18 3.05 -4.90 8.20
CA ARG A 18 4.50 -5.07 8.44
C ARG A 18 5.18 -5.66 7.21
N SER A 19 5.09 -4.97 6.09
CA SER A 19 5.63 -5.40 4.80
C SER A 19 7.12 -5.07 4.67
N VAL A 20 7.89 -5.37 5.71
CA VAL A 20 9.36 -5.29 5.67
C VAL A 20 9.88 -6.20 4.56
N SER A 21 10.90 -5.75 3.83
CA SER A 21 11.37 -6.40 2.60
C SER A 21 11.69 -7.90 2.76
N ALA A 22 12.10 -8.33 3.95
CA ALA A 22 12.37 -9.75 4.23
C ALA A 22 11.11 -10.60 4.43
N ASN A 23 9.96 -9.97 4.68
CA ASN A 23 8.69 -10.65 4.98
C ASN A 23 7.86 -10.85 3.71
N SER A 24 6.84 -11.72 3.80
CA SER A 24 5.79 -11.82 2.78
C SER A 24 5.08 -10.48 2.62
N ASN A 25 4.67 -10.16 1.40
CA ASN A 25 3.84 -8.97 1.11
C ASN A 25 2.40 -9.36 0.71
N LEU A 26 2.01 -10.61 0.89
CA LEU A 26 0.70 -11.06 0.39
C LEU A 26 -0.47 -10.36 1.07
N ASP A 27 -0.35 -10.02 2.35
CA ASP A 27 -1.43 -9.35 3.08
C ASP A 27 -1.69 -7.93 2.54
N ILE A 28 -0.64 -7.13 2.35
CA ILE A 28 -0.80 -5.78 1.79
C ILE A 28 -1.25 -5.83 0.32
N VAL A 29 -0.77 -6.81 -0.44
CA VAL A 29 -1.23 -7.02 -1.83
C VAL A 29 -2.71 -7.37 -1.86
N ALA A 30 -3.18 -8.25 -0.98
CA ALA A 30 -4.59 -8.60 -0.87
C ALA A 30 -5.46 -7.38 -0.52
N TYR A 31 -5.01 -6.55 0.41
CA TYR A 31 -5.71 -5.32 0.77
C TYR A 31 -5.88 -4.38 -0.44
N ILE A 32 -4.80 -4.17 -1.20
CA ILE A 32 -4.84 -3.30 -2.39
C ILE A 32 -5.75 -3.90 -3.47
N GLU A 33 -5.65 -5.21 -3.70
CA GLU A 33 -6.48 -5.92 -4.68
C GLU A 33 -7.96 -5.80 -4.33
N ASP A 34 -8.34 -6.05 -3.07
CA ASP A 34 -9.72 -5.94 -2.63
C ASP A 34 -10.29 -4.53 -2.85
N ARG A 35 -9.47 -3.50 -2.65
CA ARG A 35 -9.88 -2.12 -2.92
C ARG A 35 -10.11 -1.88 -4.40
N LEU A 36 -9.21 -2.32 -5.25
CA LEU A 36 -9.37 -2.20 -6.71
C LEU A 36 -10.64 -2.91 -7.17
N VAL A 37 -10.86 -4.13 -6.67
CA VAL A 37 -12.07 -4.92 -6.99
C VAL A 37 -13.33 -4.19 -6.51
N SER A 38 -13.30 -3.52 -5.36
CA SER A 38 -14.46 -2.77 -4.86
C SER A 38 -14.87 -1.60 -5.78
N TYR A 39 -13.93 -1.11 -6.60
CA TYR A 39 -14.20 -0.11 -7.64
C TYR A 39 -14.45 -0.72 -9.02
N GLY A 40 -14.60 -2.06 -9.11
CA GLY A 40 -14.82 -2.75 -10.38
C GLY A 40 -13.55 -2.89 -11.24
N ILE A 41 -12.38 -2.71 -10.65
CA ILE A 41 -11.10 -2.79 -11.35
C ILE A 41 -10.49 -4.16 -11.11
N ALA A 42 -10.31 -4.94 -12.19
CA ALA A 42 -9.64 -6.23 -12.11
C ALA A 42 -8.13 -6.02 -11.93
N ALA A 43 -7.56 -6.77 -11.00
CA ALA A 43 -6.13 -6.78 -10.75
C ALA A 43 -5.56 -8.18 -11.01
N ARG A 44 -4.30 -8.22 -11.43
CA ARG A 44 -3.58 -9.47 -11.67
C ARG A 44 -2.38 -9.56 -10.73
N ARG A 45 -2.32 -10.65 -9.97
CA ARG A 45 -1.14 -10.98 -9.18
C ARG A 45 -0.08 -11.65 -10.03
N ILE A 46 1.16 -11.26 -9.80
CA ILE A 46 2.34 -11.89 -10.41
C ILE A 46 3.18 -12.39 -9.25
N PRO A 47 3.02 -13.67 -8.85
CA PRO A 47 3.76 -14.23 -7.72
C PRO A 47 5.24 -14.43 -8.07
N ASP A 48 6.10 -14.36 -7.07
CA ASP A 48 7.48 -14.77 -7.19
C ASP A 48 7.62 -16.31 -7.16
N ALA A 49 8.85 -16.80 -7.36
CA ALA A 49 9.11 -18.24 -7.37
C ALA A 49 8.83 -18.93 -6.03
N THR A 50 8.84 -18.21 -4.92
CA THR A 50 8.58 -18.77 -3.59
C THR A 50 7.10 -18.83 -3.25
N GLY A 51 6.25 -18.07 -3.93
CA GLY A 51 4.85 -17.88 -3.60
C GLY A 51 4.61 -17.04 -2.35
N ARG A 52 5.66 -16.48 -1.74
CA ARG A 52 5.56 -15.64 -0.53
C ARG A 52 5.41 -14.16 -0.86
N LYS A 53 5.69 -13.77 -2.08
CA LYS A 53 5.59 -12.40 -2.56
C LYS A 53 4.85 -12.35 -3.89
N ALA A 54 4.22 -11.23 -4.14
CA ALA A 54 3.60 -10.96 -5.42
C ALA A 54 3.70 -9.48 -5.78
N SER A 55 3.79 -9.22 -7.07
CA SER A 55 3.48 -7.91 -7.63
C SER A 55 2.01 -7.86 -8.03
N LEU A 56 1.45 -6.67 -8.11
CA LEU A 56 0.08 -6.44 -8.51
C LEU A 56 0.05 -5.50 -9.70
N LEU A 57 -0.70 -5.86 -10.72
CA LEU A 57 -0.90 -5.05 -11.91
C LEU A 57 -2.38 -4.84 -12.14
N ALA A 58 -2.79 -3.59 -12.32
CA ALA A 58 -4.15 -3.23 -12.70
C ALA A 58 -4.12 -2.15 -13.77
N THR A 59 -5.13 -2.15 -14.63
CA THR A 59 -5.31 -1.13 -15.66
C THR A 59 -6.67 -0.47 -15.46
N ILE A 60 -6.67 0.85 -15.38
CA ILE A 60 -7.87 1.66 -15.27
C ILE A 60 -8.10 2.36 -16.61
N GLY A 61 -9.26 2.14 -17.21
CA GLY A 61 -9.62 2.72 -18.50
C GLY A 61 -9.32 1.81 -19.69
N PRO A 62 -9.34 2.38 -20.90
CA PRO A 62 -9.19 1.62 -22.15
C PRO A 62 -7.79 0.98 -22.24
N ARG A 63 -7.73 -0.26 -22.78
CA ARG A 63 -6.48 -1.01 -22.96
C ARG A 63 -5.87 -0.83 -24.36
N ASP A 64 -6.59 -0.19 -25.24
CA ASP A 64 -6.21 0.03 -26.66
C ASP A 64 -5.55 1.39 -26.90
N ARG A 65 -5.15 2.06 -25.83
CA ARG A 65 -4.55 3.41 -25.89
C ARG A 65 -3.30 3.48 -25.04
N ALA A 66 -2.41 4.38 -25.42
CA ALA A 66 -1.29 4.75 -24.57
C ALA A 66 -1.78 5.39 -23.27
N GLY A 67 -1.07 5.15 -22.19
CA GLY A 67 -1.42 5.66 -20.87
C GLY A 67 -0.19 5.98 -20.04
N ILE A 68 -0.42 6.22 -18.75
CA ILE A 68 0.62 6.49 -17.77
C ILE A 68 0.72 5.28 -16.85
N VAL A 69 1.93 4.83 -16.57
CA VAL A 69 2.20 3.80 -15.57
C VAL A 69 2.57 4.46 -14.25
N LEU A 70 1.79 4.16 -13.22
CA LEU A 70 2.09 4.55 -11.84
C LEU A 70 2.70 3.33 -11.16
N SER A 71 3.97 3.40 -10.80
CA SER A 71 4.73 2.29 -10.24
C SER A 71 5.12 2.58 -8.80
N ALA A 72 4.90 1.61 -7.93
CA ALA A 72 5.19 1.73 -6.51
C ALA A 72 5.68 0.40 -5.94
N HIS A 73 6.45 0.48 -4.85
CA HIS A 73 6.79 -0.68 -4.04
C HIS A 73 5.97 -0.71 -2.74
N THR A 74 5.63 -1.91 -2.28
CA THR A 74 4.87 -2.10 -1.04
C THR A 74 5.75 -2.37 0.17
N ASP A 75 6.98 -2.77 -0.06
CA ASP A 75 7.91 -3.10 1.02
C ASP A 75 8.49 -1.86 1.68
N VAL A 76 8.91 -2.04 2.91
CA VAL A 76 9.55 -1.02 3.73
C VAL A 76 10.80 -1.59 4.38
N VAL A 77 11.73 -0.70 4.72
CA VAL A 77 12.90 -1.08 5.53
C VAL A 77 12.46 -1.37 6.97
N PRO A 78 13.23 -2.18 7.72
CA PRO A 78 12.94 -2.43 9.12
C PRO A 78 12.87 -1.14 9.95
N ALA A 79 12.14 -1.19 11.05
CA ALA A 79 12.07 -0.11 12.02
C ALA A 79 12.40 -0.63 13.41
N ASP A 80 13.35 0.01 14.08
CA ASP A 80 13.60 -0.20 15.50
C ASP A 80 12.54 0.57 16.28
N GLU A 81 11.57 -0.15 16.85
CA GLU A 81 10.44 0.46 17.56
C GLU A 81 10.90 1.31 18.76
N ALA A 82 12.03 0.96 19.38
CA ALA A 82 12.57 1.70 20.52
C ALA A 82 13.06 3.11 20.14
N GLY A 83 13.47 3.32 18.90
CA GLY A 83 13.95 4.61 18.40
C GLY A 83 12.83 5.54 17.90
N TRP A 84 11.58 5.08 17.90
CA TRP A 84 10.45 5.84 17.37
C TRP A 84 9.67 6.54 18.50
N SER A 85 9.22 7.77 18.24
CA SER A 85 8.37 8.53 19.18
C SER A 85 6.91 8.05 19.21
N SER A 86 6.51 7.21 18.26
CA SER A 86 5.22 6.55 18.19
C SER A 86 5.40 5.21 17.47
N PRO A 87 4.50 4.21 17.64
CA PRO A 87 4.66 2.90 17.01
C PRO A 87 4.80 3.02 15.48
N PRO A 88 5.87 2.49 14.88
CA PRO A 88 6.13 2.69 13.44
C PRO A 88 5.12 2.00 12.51
N PHE A 89 4.44 0.96 12.96
CA PHE A 89 3.43 0.23 12.18
C PHE A 89 2.00 0.51 12.65
N SER A 90 1.80 1.61 13.36
CA SER A 90 0.50 2.12 13.75
C SER A 90 0.49 3.62 13.49
N ALA A 91 -0.03 4.02 12.35
CA ALA A 91 0.06 5.40 11.89
C ALA A 91 -0.56 6.38 12.88
N SER A 92 0.19 7.43 13.21
CA SER A 92 -0.27 8.56 14.01
C SER A 92 -0.43 9.78 13.13
N ILE A 93 -1.52 10.53 13.36
CA ILE A 93 -1.72 11.81 12.69
C ILE A 93 -1.52 12.91 13.73
N ARG A 94 -0.50 13.75 13.52
CA ARG A 94 -0.16 14.86 14.41
C ARG A 94 0.26 16.06 13.58
N ASP A 95 -0.23 17.23 13.92
CA ASP A 95 0.14 18.49 13.27
C ASP A 95 0.01 18.44 11.73
N GLY A 96 -1.06 17.81 11.23
CA GLY A 96 -1.32 17.67 9.81
C GLY A 96 -0.39 16.69 9.07
N ARG A 97 0.34 15.84 9.79
CA ARG A 97 1.28 14.86 9.23
C ARG A 97 0.96 13.45 9.69
N VAL A 98 1.20 12.48 8.81
CA VAL A 98 1.08 11.04 9.13
C VAL A 98 2.47 10.50 9.45
N TYR A 99 2.61 9.92 10.63
CA TYR A 99 3.85 9.30 11.11
C TYR A 99 3.71 7.79 11.09
N GLY A 100 4.66 7.12 10.47
CA GLY A 100 4.73 5.66 10.41
C GLY A 100 5.78 5.18 9.44
N ARG A 101 6.27 3.95 9.61
CA ARG A 101 7.23 3.37 8.68
C ARG A 101 6.57 3.19 7.32
N GLY A 102 7.20 3.74 6.29
CA GLY A 102 6.69 3.69 4.92
C GLY A 102 5.63 4.75 4.59
N ALA A 103 5.23 5.60 5.53
CA ALA A 103 4.26 6.66 5.26
C ALA A 103 4.72 7.58 4.12
N CYS A 104 6.02 7.91 4.07
CA CYS A 104 6.62 8.72 3.02
C CYS A 104 7.16 7.86 1.86
N ASP A 105 7.83 6.77 2.15
CA ASP A 105 8.50 5.90 1.18
C ASP A 105 7.99 4.45 1.30
N MET A 106 6.96 4.05 0.50
CA MET A 106 6.19 4.94 -0.37
C MET A 106 4.69 4.64 -0.31
N LYS A 107 4.21 4.19 0.86
CA LYS A 107 2.79 3.86 1.07
C LYS A 107 1.87 5.08 0.90
N GLY A 108 2.39 6.29 1.18
CA GLY A 108 1.66 7.52 0.93
C GLY A 108 1.35 7.73 -0.56
N PHE A 109 2.29 7.42 -1.43
CA PHE A 109 2.06 7.44 -2.87
C PHE A 109 0.99 6.42 -3.28
N ILE A 110 1.08 5.19 -2.75
CA ILE A 110 0.10 4.14 -3.04
C ILE A 110 -1.31 4.56 -2.62
N ALA A 111 -1.43 5.19 -1.46
CA ALA A 111 -2.73 5.64 -0.96
C ALA A 111 -3.37 6.76 -1.81
N CYS A 112 -2.56 7.51 -2.55
CA CYS A 112 -3.02 8.65 -3.36
C CYS A 112 -3.37 8.26 -4.80
N VAL A 113 -2.81 7.18 -5.31
CA VAL A 113 -3.03 6.73 -6.71
C VAL A 113 -4.10 5.67 -6.81
#